data_069a3162d2ff128c25c07ffe2706411d
#
_entry.id   069a3162d2ff128c25c07ffe2706411d
#
_cell.length_a   1.000
_cell.length_b   1.000
_cell.length_c   1.000
_cell.angle_alpha   90.00
_cell.angle_beta   90.00
_cell.angle_gamma   90.00
#
_symmetry.space_group_name_H-M   'P 1'
#
loop_
_entity.id
_entity.type
_entity.pdbx_description
1 polymer ?
#
loop_
_entity_poly.entity_id
_entity_poly.type
_entity_poly.pdbx_seq_one_letter_code
_entity_poly.pdbx_strand_id
1 'polypeptide(L)'
;MVACLATMPLQAKIRLPHILSDGMVVQQQADVCFWGWTTPNTNVTVVPTWQEKRVTVKSDSQGRWRVVLRTPKASFHPLSITFSDGQPTTINNMLAGEVWVCAGQSNMEMPVRGFNECPVEGYQDAVWASANMRGVRYVSIPPRMSSVPLEDTPCQWVDMSPKTVSDCSAV
;
A
#
# COMPACT_ATOMS: atom_id res chain seq x y z
N MET A 1 -0.99 52.68 -8.88
CA MET A 1 -0.77 51.31 -9.40
C MET A 1 -1.03 50.33 -8.25
N VAL A 2 -2.18 49.67 -8.27
CA VAL A 2 -2.51 48.66 -7.26
C VAL A 2 -2.06 47.29 -7.82
N ALA A 3 -1.06 46.70 -7.18
CA ALA A 3 -0.59 45.37 -7.52
C ALA A 3 -1.63 44.36 -7.03
N CYS A 4 -2.34 43.74 -7.95
CA CYS A 4 -3.23 42.60 -7.68
C CYS A 4 -2.36 41.35 -7.44
N LEU A 5 -2.12 41.01 -6.17
CA LEU A 5 -1.52 39.73 -5.79
C LEU A 5 -2.51 38.62 -6.12
N ALA A 6 -2.29 37.94 -7.25
CA ALA A 6 -3.00 36.71 -7.58
C ALA A 6 -2.58 35.64 -6.55
N THR A 7 -3.45 35.37 -5.59
CA THR A 7 -3.31 34.19 -4.72
C THR A 7 -3.55 32.96 -5.56
N MET A 8 -2.48 32.26 -5.98
CA MET A 8 -2.63 30.93 -6.53
C MET A 8 -3.23 30.03 -5.44
N PRO A 9 -4.34 29.32 -5.72
CA PRO A 9 -4.84 28.35 -4.77
C PRO A 9 -3.75 27.30 -4.55
N LEU A 10 -3.30 27.15 -3.30
CA LEU A 10 -2.44 26.06 -2.88
C LEU A 10 -3.26 24.78 -3.05
N GLN A 11 -3.09 24.12 -4.20
CA GLN A 11 -3.86 22.92 -4.55
C GLN A 11 -3.30 21.78 -3.71
N ALA A 12 -4.03 21.46 -2.64
CA ALA A 12 -3.69 20.33 -1.79
C ALA A 12 -3.74 19.05 -2.61
N LYS A 13 -2.72 18.23 -2.47
CA LYS A 13 -2.65 16.91 -3.08
C LYS A 13 -2.93 15.87 -2.01
N ILE A 14 -3.81 14.91 -2.32
CA ILE A 14 -4.04 13.76 -1.45
C ILE A 14 -2.72 13.06 -1.16
N ARG A 15 -2.41 12.87 0.12
CA ARG A 15 -1.30 12.05 0.60
C ARG A 15 -1.85 10.72 1.10
N LEU A 16 -1.30 9.64 0.60
CA LEU A 16 -1.59 8.27 1.03
C LEU A 16 -0.46 7.76 1.92
N PRO A 17 -0.73 6.85 2.88
CA PRO A 17 0.33 6.15 3.59
C PRO A 17 1.06 5.20 2.62
N HIS A 18 2.33 4.92 2.88
CA HIS A 18 3.18 4.12 1.98
C HIS A 18 2.63 2.72 1.70
N ILE A 19 1.93 2.13 2.66
CA ILE A 19 1.28 0.82 2.49
C ILE A 19 0.19 0.84 1.40
N LEU A 20 -0.45 1.99 1.17
CA LEU A 20 -1.42 2.21 0.11
C LEU A 20 -0.71 2.77 -1.13
N SER A 21 -0.06 1.90 -1.89
CA SER A 21 0.75 2.25 -3.05
C SER A 21 0.60 1.24 -4.18
N ASP A 22 1.16 1.57 -5.32
CA ASP A 22 1.15 0.71 -6.50
C ASP A 22 1.64 -0.70 -6.17
N GLY A 23 1.01 -1.69 -6.76
CA GLY A 23 1.34 -3.08 -6.53
C GLY A 23 0.74 -3.69 -5.27
N MET A 24 0.01 -2.96 -4.43
CA MET A 24 -0.57 -3.51 -3.21
C MET A 24 -1.53 -4.68 -3.46
N VAL A 25 -1.66 -5.55 -2.46
CA VAL A 25 -2.70 -6.59 -2.42
C VAL A 25 -3.70 -6.23 -1.35
N VAL A 26 -4.98 -6.35 -1.68
CA VAL A 26 -6.09 -6.20 -0.71
C VAL A 26 -6.74 -7.55 -0.46
N GLN A 27 -7.19 -7.78 0.79
CA GLN A 27 -7.94 -8.98 1.12
C GLN A 27 -9.17 -9.07 0.22
N GLN A 28 -9.36 -10.24 -0.42
CA GLN A 28 -10.52 -10.48 -1.27
C GLN A 28 -11.82 -10.56 -0.46
N GLN A 29 -12.95 -10.20 -1.09
CA GLN A 29 -14.30 -10.33 -0.52
C GLN A 29 -14.41 -9.81 0.92
N ALA A 30 -13.70 -8.72 1.23
CA ALA A 30 -13.63 -8.11 2.56
C ALA A 30 -13.94 -6.61 2.49
N ASP A 31 -14.31 -6.06 3.62
CA ASP A 31 -14.46 -4.63 3.79
C ASP A 31 -13.11 -4.02 4.15
N VAL A 32 -12.45 -3.41 3.16
CA VAL A 32 -11.10 -2.86 3.30
C VAL A 32 -11.18 -1.36 3.49
N CYS A 33 -10.44 -0.86 4.49
CA CYS A 33 -10.33 0.55 4.79
C CYS A 33 -9.18 1.18 3.99
N PHE A 34 -9.49 2.22 3.24
CA PHE A 34 -8.51 3.13 2.64
C PHE A 34 -8.55 4.46 3.39
N TRP A 35 -7.38 5.07 3.60
CA TRP A 35 -7.26 6.32 4.34
C TRP A 35 -6.10 7.16 3.83
N GLY A 36 -6.10 8.41 4.23
CA GLY A 36 -5.04 9.35 3.89
C GLY A 36 -5.32 10.74 4.41
N TRP A 37 -4.62 11.69 3.87
CA TRP A 37 -4.67 13.09 4.27
C TRP A 37 -4.88 13.99 3.06
N THR A 38 -5.57 15.09 3.29
CA THR A 38 -5.77 16.18 2.34
C THR A 38 -6.04 17.48 3.11
N THR A 39 -6.51 18.51 2.46
CA THR A 39 -6.98 19.73 3.14
C THR A 39 -8.14 19.43 4.09
N PRO A 40 -8.19 20.05 5.28
CA PRO A 40 -9.32 19.92 6.19
C PRO A 40 -10.66 20.23 5.53
N ASN A 41 -11.71 19.50 5.96
CA ASN A 41 -13.10 19.68 5.55
C ASN A 41 -13.34 19.59 4.02
N THR A 42 -12.48 18.92 3.29
CA THR A 42 -12.52 18.73 1.84
C THR A 42 -13.18 17.41 1.46
N ASN A 43 -13.98 17.40 0.41
CA ASN A 43 -14.54 16.17 -0.14
C ASN A 43 -13.49 15.41 -0.93
N VAL A 44 -13.37 14.12 -0.62
CA VAL A 44 -12.53 13.16 -1.35
C VAL A 44 -13.44 12.20 -2.11
N THR A 45 -13.37 12.23 -3.43
CA THR A 45 -14.07 11.28 -4.30
C THR A 45 -13.17 10.08 -4.55
N VAL A 46 -13.72 8.87 -4.38
CA VAL A 46 -13.03 7.60 -4.52
C VAL A 46 -13.68 6.80 -5.62
N VAL A 47 -12.88 6.38 -6.60
CA VAL A 47 -13.34 5.65 -7.79
C VAL A 47 -12.48 4.38 -7.96
N PRO A 48 -12.94 3.24 -7.44
CA PRO A 48 -12.29 1.95 -7.70
C PRO A 48 -12.74 1.37 -9.05
N THR A 49 -11.89 0.58 -9.70
CA THR A 49 -12.20 -0.05 -11.00
C THR A 49 -13.09 -1.29 -10.89
N TRP A 50 -13.29 -1.83 -9.70
CA TRP A 50 -14.07 -3.06 -9.47
C TRP A 50 -15.53 -2.81 -9.10
N GLN A 51 -15.96 -1.57 -9.07
CA GLN A 51 -17.37 -1.19 -8.89
C GLN A 51 -17.66 0.09 -9.67
N GLU A 52 -18.86 0.21 -10.20
CA GLU A 52 -19.29 1.36 -11.00
C GLU A 52 -19.53 2.61 -10.15
N LYS A 53 -19.93 2.42 -8.90
CA LYS A 53 -20.35 3.52 -8.02
C LYS A 53 -19.13 4.18 -7.37
N ARG A 54 -18.97 5.49 -7.60
CA ARG A 54 -18.03 6.31 -6.83
C ARG A 54 -18.56 6.55 -5.41
N VAL A 55 -17.63 6.69 -4.47
CA VAL A 55 -17.93 7.04 -3.07
C VAL A 55 -17.29 8.40 -2.77
N THR A 56 -18.00 9.25 -2.02
CA THR A 56 -17.44 10.52 -1.55
C THR A 56 -17.44 10.53 -0.03
N VAL A 57 -16.28 10.87 0.56
CA VAL A 57 -16.09 11.07 1.99
C VAL A 57 -15.53 12.47 2.24
N LYS A 58 -15.73 12.99 3.43
CA LYS A 58 -15.20 14.30 3.82
C LYS A 58 -14.04 14.12 4.81
N SER A 59 -12.95 14.83 4.60
CA SER A 59 -11.85 14.89 5.56
C SER A 59 -12.27 15.63 6.84
N ASP A 60 -11.67 15.27 7.96
CA ASP A 60 -11.90 15.91 9.25
C ASP A 60 -11.19 17.28 9.36
N SER A 61 -11.25 17.90 10.53
CA SER A 61 -10.59 19.18 10.82
C SER A 61 -9.06 19.11 10.81
N GLN A 62 -8.49 17.90 10.80
CA GLN A 62 -7.04 17.66 10.68
C GLN A 62 -6.65 17.18 9.27
N GLY A 63 -7.61 17.15 8.33
CA GLY A 63 -7.40 16.72 6.96
C GLY A 63 -7.37 15.19 6.78
N ARG A 64 -7.70 14.40 7.80
CA ARG A 64 -7.72 12.94 7.71
C ARG A 64 -9.05 12.49 7.09
N TRP A 65 -8.98 11.51 6.22
CA TRP A 65 -10.16 10.87 5.63
C TRP A 65 -10.00 9.34 5.64
N ARG A 66 -11.11 8.65 5.63
CA ARG A 66 -11.18 7.19 5.52
C ARG A 66 -12.42 6.76 4.76
N VAL A 67 -12.32 5.69 4.02
CA VAL A 67 -13.42 5.05 3.31
C VAL A 67 -13.29 3.54 3.42
N VAL A 68 -14.40 2.85 3.57
CA VAL A 68 -14.45 1.38 3.56
C VAL A 68 -15.10 0.94 2.26
N LEU A 69 -14.44 0.03 1.54
CA LEU A 69 -14.92 -0.51 0.27
C LEU A 69 -14.90 -2.02 0.31
N ARG A 70 -15.96 -2.63 -0.23
CA ARG A 70 -16.01 -4.07 -0.46
C ARG A 70 -15.11 -4.44 -1.62
N THR A 71 -14.17 -5.34 -1.40
CA THR A 71 -13.24 -5.82 -2.42
C THR A 71 -13.83 -6.98 -3.22
N PRO A 72 -13.41 -7.18 -4.49
CA PRO A 72 -13.89 -8.27 -5.32
C PRO A 72 -13.26 -9.61 -4.91
N LYS A 73 -13.71 -10.68 -5.55
CA LYS A 73 -13.06 -12.00 -5.49
C LYS A 73 -11.65 -11.93 -6.07
N ALA A 74 -10.75 -12.76 -5.55
CA ALA A 74 -9.36 -12.88 -6.02
C ALA A 74 -9.29 -13.09 -7.53
N SER A 75 -8.36 -12.37 -8.16
CA SER A 75 -8.11 -12.43 -9.60
C SER A 75 -6.70 -11.92 -9.90
N PHE A 76 -6.11 -12.41 -11.00
CA PHE A 76 -4.87 -11.87 -11.56
C PHE A 76 -5.08 -10.64 -12.46
N HIS A 77 -6.32 -10.17 -12.62
CA HIS A 77 -6.58 -8.93 -13.33
C HIS A 77 -6.23 -7.74 -12.43
N PRO A 78 -5.33 -6.86 -12.88
CA PRO A 78 -4.95 -5.69 -12.11
C PRO A 78 -6.15 -4.76 -11.86
N LEU A 79 -6.24 -4.27 -10.65
CA LEU A 79 -7.21 -3.28 -10.20
C LEU A 79 -6.50 -1.93 -10.04
N SER A 80 -7.28 -0.86 -10.08
CA SER A 80 -6.82 0.46 -9.66
C SER A 80 -7.89 1.19 -8.85
N ILE A 81 -7.46 2.19 -8.09
CA ILE A 81 -8.34 3.06 -7.33
C ILE A 81 -7.82 4.50 -7.41
N THR A 82 -8.71 5.41 -7.72
CA THR A 82 -8.40 6.83 -7.80
C THR A 82 -9.07 7.59 -6.67
N PHE A 83 -8.30 8.39 -5.98
CA PHE A 83 -8.75 9.35 -4.96
C PHE A 83 -8.60 10.76 -5.51
N SER A 84 -9.58 11.62 -5.32
CA SER A 84 -9.52 13.00 -5.82
C SER A 84 -10.18 13.98 -4.85
N ASP A 85 -9.45 15.03 -4.54
CA ASP A 85 -9.94 16.24 -3.83
C ASP A 85 -10.02 17.45 -4.77
N GLY A 86 -10.01 17.18 -6.10
CA GLY A 86 -9.84 18.13 -7.19
C GLY A 86 -8.60 17.79 -8.03
N GLN A 87 -7.61 17.11 -7.43
CA GLN A 87 -6.45 16.52 -8.10
C GLN A 87 -6.45 15.00 -7.91
N PRO A 88 -6.36 14.20 -8.98
CA PRO A 88 -6.37 12.75 -8.86
C PRO A 88 -5.03 12.20 -8.34
N THR A 89 -5.13 11.24 -7.42
CA THR A 89 -4.04 10.37 -6.97
C THR A 89 -4.51 8.94 -7.18
N THR A 90 -3.80 8.15 -7.98
CA THR A 90 -4.24 6.80 -8.36
C THR A 90 -3.23 5.77 -7.87
N ILE A 91 -3.73 4.70 -7.27
CA ILE A 91 -2.97 3.48 -7.01
C ILE A 91 -3.27 2.51 -8.16
N ASN A 92 -2.22 2.02 -8.79
CA ASN A 92 -2.30 1.13 -9.94
C ASN A 92 -1.80 -0.28 -9.60
N ASN A 93 -2.08 -1.23 -10.49
CA ASN A 93 -1.56 -2.59 -10.41
C ASN A 93 -1.86 -3.27 -9.07
N MET A 94 -3.01 -2.99 -8.46
CA MET A 94 -3.47 -3.68 -7.26
C MET A 94 -3.99 -5.08 -7.60
N LEU A 95 -3.92 -6.00 -6.64
CA LEU A 95 -4.59 -7.30 -6.74
C LEU A 95 -5.55 -7.49 -5.56
N ALA A 96 -6.63 -8.22 -5.79
CA ALA A 96 -7.44 -8.80 -4.73
C ALA A 96 -7.00 -10.26 -4.52
N GLY A 97 -6.69 -10.64 -3.29
CA GLY A 97 -6.18 -11.96 -2.94
C GLY A 97 -6.23 -12.23 -1.44
N GLU A 98 -5.55 -13.26 -1.00
CA GLU A 98 -5.33 -13.51 0.43
C GLU A 98 -4.19 -12.62 0.93
N VAL A 99 -4.42 -11.98 2.07
CA VAL A 99 -3.42 -11.14 2.74
C VAL A 99 -3.05 -11.76 4.08
N TRP A 100 -1.77 -12.09 4.23
CA TRP A 100 -1.21 -12.64 5.45
C TRP A 100 -0.40 -11.58 6.18
N VAL A 101 -0.63 -11.44 7.48
CA VAL A 101 0.19 -10.60 8.35
C VAL A 101 1.15 -11.50 9.11
N CYS A 102 2.42 -11.43 8.75
CA CYS A 102 3.48 -12.17 9.41
C CYS A 102 4.15 -11.23 10.41
N ALA A 103 4.13 -11.59 11.70
CA ALA A 103 4.71 -10.80 12.77
C ALA A 103 5.46 -11.70 13.74
N GLY A 104 6.59 -11.21 14.25
CA GLY A 104 7.45 -11.99 15.15
C GLY A 104 8.66 -11.19 15.61
N GLN A 105 9.75 -11.87 15.89
CA GLN A 105 11.01 -11.29 16.32
C GLN A 105 12.10 -11.50 15.26
N SER A 106 13.30 -11.88 15.67
CA SER A 106 14.48 -12.02 14.81
C SER A 106 14.28 -12.92 13.58
N ASN A 107 13.48 -13.99 13.70
CA ASN A 107 13.20 -14.86 12.57
C ASN A 107 12.38 -14.16 11.46
N MET A 108 11.52 -13.20 11.85
CA MET A 108 10.79 -12.38 10.88
C MET A 108 11.67 -11.35 10.18
N GLU A 109 12.77 -10.96 10.80
CA GLU A 109 13.76 -10.05 10.23
C GLU A 109 14.75 -10.77 9.31
N MET A 110 14.97 -12.08 9.53
CA MET A 110 15.89 -12.91 8.73
C MET A 110 15.36 -13.00 7.29
N PRO A 111 16.14 -12.60 6.29
CA PRO A 111 15.76 -12.76 4.89
C PRO A 111 15.90 -14.23 4.45
N VAL A 112 15.25 -14.61 3.36
CA VAL A 112 15.32 -15.97 2.78
C VAL A 112 16.76 -16.40 2.52
N ARG A 113 17.66 -15.50 2.10
CA ARG A 113 19.08 -15.81 1.93
C ARG A 113 19.84 -16.00 3.25
N GLY A 114 19.25 -15.66 4.38
CA GLY A 114 19.93 -15.57 5.67
C GLY A 114 20.78 -14.30 5.81
N PHE A 115 21.51 -14.21 6.90
CA PHE A 115 22.53 -13.18 7.11
C PHE A 115 23.90 -13.68 6.62
N ASN A 116 24.86 -12.77 6.41
CA ASN A 116 26.17 -13.10 5.84
C ASN A 116 26.90 -14.20 6.61
N GLU A 117 26.77 -14.23 7.94
CA GLU A 117 27.41 -15.22 8.81
C GLU A 117 26.47 -16.39 9.19
N CYS A 118 25.23 -16.35 8.74
CA CYS A 118 24.22 -17.35 9.04
C CYS A 118 23.26 -17.51 7.82
N PRO A 119 23.76 -18.13 6.73
CA PRO A 119 22.95 -18.36 5.54
C PRO A 119 21.86 -19.40 5.85
N VAL A 120 20.70 -19.25 5.22
CA VAL A 120 19.61 -20.25 5.29
C VAL A 120 19.93 -21.36 4.32
N GLU A 121 19.94 -22.61 4.83
CA GLU A 121 20.13 -23.80 3.99
C GLU A 121 18.95 -23.92 2.99
N GLY A 122 19.26 -24.26 1.74
CA GLY A 122 18.24 -24.46 0.71
C GLY A 122 17.60 -23.18 0.18
N TYR A 123 18.10 -21.98 0.53
CA TYR A 123 17.50 -20.74 0.03
C TYR A 123 17.42 -20.66 -1.51
N GLN A 124 18.32 -21.36 -2.21
CA GLN A 124 18.31 -21.43 -3.67
C GLN A 124 17.05 -22.12 -4.21
N ASP A 125 16.48 -23.07 -3.48
CA ASP A 125 15.22 -23.73 -3.85
C ASP A 125 14.06 -22.70 -3.81
N ALA A 126 14.06 -21.81 -2.83
CA ALA A 126 13.12 -20.70 -2.77
C ALA A 126 13.28 -19.74 -3.98
N VAL A 127 14.54 -19.46 -4.39
CA VAL A 127 14.82 -18.67 -5.59
C VAL A 127 14.24 -19.33 -6.83
N TRP A 128 14.46 -20.62 -7.02
CA TRP A 128 13.91 -21.38 -8.15
C TRP A 128 12.38 -21.41 -8.11
N ALA A 129 11.78 -21.70 -6.95
CA ALA A 129 10.33 -21.75 -6.78
C ALA A 129 9.66 -20.40 -7.09
N SER A 130 10.31 -19.30 -6.73
CA SER A 130 9.78 -17.94 -6.92
C SER A 130 9.57 -17.55 -8.38
N ALA A 131 10.25 -18.21 -9.33
CA ALA A 131 10.03 -18.00 -10.76
C ALA A 131 8.59 -18.32 -11.19
N ASN A 132 7.90 -19.19 -10.45
CA ASN A 132 6.53 -19.63 -10.73
C ASN A 132 5.49 -19.01 -9.76
N MET A 133 5.89 -18.13 -8.85
CA MET A 133 5.00 -17.50 -7.86
C MET A 133 4.29 -16.28 -8.44
N ARG A 134 3.53 -16.48 -9.50
CA ARG A 134 2.79 -15.37 -10.13
C ARG A 134 1.75 -14.78 -9.19
N GLY A 135 1.77 -13.46 -9.04
CA GLY A 135 0.78 -12.71 -8.24
C GLY A 135 1.03 -12.76 -6.74
N VAL A 136 2.11 -13.43 -6.29
CA VAL A 136 2.56 -13.32 -4.90
C VAL A 136 3.35 -12.02 -4.75
N ARG A 137 2.99 -11.24 -3.75
CA ARG A 137 3.64 -9.97 -3.41
C ARG A 137 3.89 -9.90 -1.93
N TYR A 138 4.90 -9.17 -1.55
CA TYR A 138 5.18 -8.88 -0.14
C TYR A 138 5.48 -7.41 0.08
N VAL A 139 5.33 -6.98 1.31
CA VAL A 139 5.78 -5.68 1.81
C VAL A 139 6.43 -5.88 3.15
N SER A 140 7.65 -5.42 3.31
CA SER A 140 8.36 -5.43 4.59
C SER A 140 8.17 -4.09 5.29
N ILE A 141 7.74 -4.14 6.54
CA ILE A 141 7.62 -2.97 7.40
C ILE A 141 8.91 -2.89 8.23
N PRO A 142 9.78 -1.91 7.98
CA PRO A 142 11.05 -1.81 8.68
C PRO A 142 10.84 -1.49 10.17
N PRO A 143 11.63 -2.08 11.06
CA PRO A 143 11.61 -1.76 12.49
C PRO A 143 11.85 -0.26 12.72
N ARG A 144 11.01 0.37 13.54
CA ARG A 144 11.14 1.78 13.92
C ARG A 144 10.85 1.96 15.40
N MET A 145 11.72 2.70 16.08
CA MET A 145 11.44 3.13 17.45
C MET A 145 10.55 4.37 17.43
N SER A 146 9.47 4.34 18.20
CA SER A 146 8.57 5.48 18.38
C SER A 146 7.94 5.41 19.79
N SER A 147 7.76 6.56 20.42
CA SER A 147 7.05 6.68 21.67
C SER A 147 5.52 6.71 21.51
N VAL A 148 5.04 6.82 20.29
CA VAL A 148 3.61 6.85 19.94
C VAL A 148 3.35 5.96 18.72
N PRO A 149 2.14 5.43 18.56
CA PRO A 149 1.78 4.71 17.34
C PRO A 149 1.99 5.57 16.10
N LEU A 150 2.62 5.00 15.07
CA LEU A 150 2.83 5.68 13.78
C LEU A 150 1.67 5.35 12.84
N GLU A 151 1.16 6.38 12.17
CA GLU A 151 0.08 6.22 11.17
C GLU A 151 0.63 5.84 9.78
N ASP A 152 1.96 5.94 9.59
CA ASP A 152 2.64 5.66 8.33
C ASP A 152 4.11 5.29 8.57
N THR A 153 4.66 4.44 7.71
CA THR A 153 6.08 4.12 7.67
C THR A 153 6.51 3.86 6.23
N PRO A 154 7.71 4.28 5.81
CA PRO A 154 8.21 3.96 4.47
C PRO A 154 8.25 2.45 4.25
N CYS A 155 7.52 2.01 3.24
CA CYS A 155 7.49 0.63 2.79
C CYS A 155 7.08 0.60 1.31
N GLN A 156 7.33 -0.52 0.64
CA GLN A 156 7.00 -0.69 -0.76
C GLN A 156 6.58 -2.13 -1.02
N TRP A 157 5.51 -2.30 -1.81
CA TRP A 157 5.10 -3.59 -2.31
C TRP A 157 6.06 -4.09 -3.39
N VAL A 158 6.40 -5.36 -3.31
CA VAL A 158 7.37 -6.01 -4.19
C VAL A 158 6.75 -7.29 -4.76
N ASP A 159 6.85 -7.49 -6.06
CA ASP A 159 6.48 -8.75 -6.69
C ASP A 159 7.51 -9.83 -6.33
N MET A 160 7.02 -11.01 -5.93
CA MET A 160 7.86 -12.17 -5.70
C MET A 160 8.48 -12.64 -7.01
N SER A 161 9.78 -12.78 -7.02
CA SER A 161 10.57 -13.21 -8.18
C SER A 161 11.94 -13.73 -7.74
N PRO A 162 12.68 -14.42 -8.61
CA PRO A 162 14.07 -14.81 -8.32
C PRO A 162 15.00 -13.66 -7.93
N LYS A 163 14.68 -12.44 -8.34
CA LYS A 163 15.46 -11.23 -8.01
C LYS A 163 15.12 -10.65 -6.64
N THR A 164 13.92 -10.89 -6.14
CA THR A 164 13.38 -10.20 -4.96
C THR A 164 13.16 -11.13 -3.77
N VAL A 165 12.96 -12.43 -3.99
CA VAL A 165 12.68 -13.39 -2.92
C VAL A 165 13.77 -13.47 -1.87
N SER A 166 15.03 -13.30 -2.25
CA SER A 166 16.17 -13.38 -1.33
C SER A 166 16.10 -12.37 -0.17
N ASP A 167 15.44 -11.24 -0.39
CA ASP A 167 15.28 -10.16 0.59
C ASP A 167 13.94 -10.20 1.34
N CYS A 168 13.04 -11.13 0.95
CA CYS A 168 11.82 -11.40 1.69
C CYS A 168 12.15 -12.04 3.04
N SER A 169 11.27 -11.89 4.04
CA SER A 169 11.38 -12.66 5.29
C SER A 169 11.39 -14.16 5.01
N ALA A 170 12.17 -14.92 5.78
CA ALA A 170 12.31 -16.37 5.64
C ALA A 170 11.11 -17.17 6.20
N VAL A 171 10.08 -16.50 6.73
CA VAL A 171 8.90 -17.12 7.34
C VAL A 171 7.74 -17.14 6.37
#